data_78c7222810eed76ed744a49150a04f8e
#
_entry.id   78c7222810eed76ed744a49150a04f8e
#
_cell.length_a   1.000
_cell.length_b   1.000
_cell.length_c   1.000
_cell.angle_alpha   90.00
_cell.angle_beta   90.00
_cell.angle_gamma   90.00
#
_symmetry.space_group_name_H-M   'P 1'
#
loop_
_entity.id
_entity.type
_entity.pdbx_description
1 polymer ?
#
loop_
_entity_poly.entity_id
_entity_poly.type
_entity_poly.pdbx_seq_one_letter_code
_entity_poly.pdbx_strand_id
1 'polypeptide(L)'
;IIKSYSQAEFFTKLPEIEEEIKVVTYVAAEGDISTDLLSPGNQAHSRSDRELHGKCMISEDAQLEIRKLQKENPDKRVMIVSEKGTMGVGSSRMSGVNNVALWTGIQASPYVPFVNIAPIVAGTNGISPIFLTTVGVTGGIGVDLKNWTKKLDSNGDPIINNDDNPILEQRYSVDTGTILTINTKKQKLYDETGDKELVDMSSSFSPQKLEFMKAGGSYAIVFGKKLQSFACKALNIE
;
A
#
# COMPACT_ATOMS: atom_id res chain seq x y z
N ILE A 1 1.23 -16.28 -30.23
CA ILE A 1 1.66 -15.10 -29.44
C ILE A 1 0.98 -13.83 -29.97
N ILE A 2 1.22 -13.41 -31.27
CA ILE A 2 0.65 -12.17 -31.82
C ILE A 2 -0.88 -12.19 -31.78
N LYS A 3 -1.54 -13.30 -32.11
CA LYS A 3 -3.00 -13.46 -32.01
C LYS A 3 -3.49 -13.32 -30.57
N SER A 4 -2.80 -13.90 -29.59
CA SER A 4 -3.13 -13.75 -28.17
C SER A 4 -3.01 -12.29 -27.70
N TYR A 5 -2.00 -11.56 -28.17
CA TYR A 5 -1.85 -10.14 -27.85
C TYR A 5 -2.95 -9.28 -28.52
N SER A 6 -3.35 -9.56 -29.77
CA SER A 6 -4.43 -8.81 -30.42
C SER A 6 -5.78 -8.99 -29.70
N GLN A 7 -6.01 -10.15 -29.09
CA GLN A 7 -7.20 -10.45 -28.31
C GLN A 7 -7.12 -9.94 -26.85
N ALA A 8 -5.99 -9.34 -26.46
CA ALA A 8 -5.73 -8.85 -25.10
C ALA A 8 -5.97 -9.91 -24.00
N GLU A 9 -5.70 -11.18 -24.30
CA GLU A 9 -5.93 -12.31 -23.38
C GLU A 9 -5.25 -12.12 -22.01
N PHE A 10 -4.14 -11.39 -21.95
CA PHE A 10 -3.46 -11.05 -20.71
C PHE A 10 -4.29 -10.13 -19.81
N PHE A 11 -5.24 -9.35 -20.33
CA PHE A 11 -6.17 -8.56 -19.50
C PHE A 11 -7.37 -9.39 -19.05
N THR A 12 -7.80 -10.38 -19.84
CA THR A 12 -8.94 -11.23 -19.48
C THR A 12 -8.59 -12.31 -18.46
N LYS A 13 -7.30 -12.54 -18.23
CA LYS A 13 -6.76 -13.52 -17.28
C LYS A 13 -6.16 -12.88 -16.02
N LEU A 14 -6.48 -11.61 -15.74
CA LEU A 14 -6.03 -10.98 -14.51
C LEU A 14 -6.67 -11.67 -13.29
N PRO A 15 -5.92 -11.82 -12.20
CA PRO A 15 -6.44 -12.45 -10.99
C PRO A 15 -7.56 -11.60 -10.39
N GLU A 16 -8.50 -12.24 -9.73
CA GLU A 16 -9.46 -11.56 -8.87
C GLU A 16 -8.76 -11.07 -7.60
N ILE A 17 -9.23 -9.93 -7.08
CA ILE A 17 -8.76 -9.41 -5.80
C ILE A 17 -9.49 -10.18 -4.69
N GLU A 18 -8.74 -10.67 -3.72
CA GLU A 18 -9.30 -11.32 -2.55
C GLU A 18 -10.31 -10.39 -1.86
N GLU A 19 -11.47 -10.92 -1.48
CA GLU A 19 -12.48 -10.13 -0.77
C GLU A 19 -11.98 -9.68 0.60
N GLU A 20 -11.23 -10.54 1.29
CA GLU A 20 -10.62 -10.24 2.58
C GLU A 20 -9.11 -10.42 2.53
N ILE A 21 -8.39 -9.37 2.88
CA ILE A 21 -6.93 -9.38 2.98
C ILE A 21 -6.57 -9.18 4.45
N LYS A 22 -6.06 -10.23 5.09
CA LYS A 22 -5.51 -10.11 6.43
C LYS A 22 -4.13 -9.47 6.37
N VAL A 23 -3.91 -8.50 7.26
CA VAL A 23 -2.64 -7.79 7.37
C VAL A 23 -2.12 -7.88 8.80
N VAL A 24 -0.79 -7.94 8.93
CA VAL A 24 -0.07 -7.72 10.18
C VAL A 24 0.71 -6.43 10.07
N THR A 25 0.62 -5.56 11.05
CA THR A 25 1.26 -4.24 11.03
C THR A 25 2.73 -4.31 11.39
N TYR A 26 3.53 -3.49 10.73
CA TYR A 26 4.88 -3.13 11.12
C TYR A 26 4.93 -1.60 11.31
N VAL A 27 5.12 -1.15 12.55
CA VAL A 27 5.27 0.28 12.86
C VAL A 27 6.71 0.71 12.56
N ALA A 28 6.89 1.39 11.45
CA ALA A 28 8.22 1.76 10.95
C ALA A 28 8.81 3.01 11.64
N ALA A 29 7.95 3.89 12.15
CA ALA A 29 8.36 5.06 12.94
C ALA A 29 7.18 5.60 13.76
N GLU A 30 7.50 6.20 14.92
CA GLU A 30 6.62 7.15 15.60
C GLU A 30 6.85 8.54 14.98
N GLY A 31 5.85 9.04 14.24
CA GLY A 31 5.93 10.29 13.50
C GLY A 31 5.86 10.08 11.98
N ASP A 32 6.15 11.14 11.24
CA ASP A 32 6.04 11.13 9.78
C ASP A 32 7.04 10.19 9.12
N ILE A 33 6.56 9.37 8.19
CA ILE A 33 7.42 8.60 7.29
C ILE A 33 7.55 9.37 5.97
N SER A 34 8.75 9.91 5.74
CA SER A 34 9.04 10.57 4.48
C SER A 34 9.33 9.57 3.36
N THR A 35 9.15 10.02 2.12
CA THR A 35 9.57 9.22 0.96
C THR A 35 11.08 9.06 0.87
N ASP A 36 11.87 9.90 1.55
CA ASP A 36 13.33 9.73 1.68
C ASP A 36 13.68 8.57 2.60
N LEU A 37 12.87 8.28 3.64
CA LEU A 37 13.06 7.10 4.47
C LEU A 37 12.81 5.80 3.69
N LEU A 38 11.84 5.82 2.79
CA LEU A 38 11.50 4.67 1.94
C LEU A 38 12.44 4.52 0.73
N SER A 39 12.99 5.61 0.21
CA SER A 39 13.84 5.65 -0.99
C SER A 39 14.72 6.90 -0.95
N PRO A 40 15.89 6.82 -0.27
CA PRO A 40 16.77 7.98 -0.07
C PRO A 40 17.23 8.62 -1.38
N GLY A 41 17.20 9.97 -1.41
CA GLY A 41 17.59 10.73 -2.60
C GLY A 41 19.07 10.57 -2.96
N ASN A 42 19.95 10.42 -1.98
CA ASN A 42 21.38 10.17 -2.17
C ASN A 42 21.69 8.78 -2.77
N GLN A 43 20.72 7.86 -2.76
CA GLN A 43 20.80 6.53 -3.36
C GLN A 43 20.08 6.44 -4.72
N ALA A 44 19.78 7.58 -5.35
CA ALA A 44 19.04 7.63 -6.60
C ALA A 44 19.71 6.85 -7.76
N HIS A 45 21.03 6.72 -7.74
CA HIS A 45 21.79 5.97 -8.72
C HIS A 45 21.48 4.46 -8.73
N SER A 46 21.02 3.90 -7.62
CA SER A 46 20.67 2.47 -7.49
C SER A 46 19.23 2.14 -7.91
N ARG A 47 18.38 3.14 -8.24
CA ARG A 47 16.95 2.94 -8.50
C ARG A 47 16.63 2.05 -9.69
N SER A 48 17.55 1.90 -10.65
CA SER A 48 17.41 0.98 -11.77
C SER A 48 17.54 -0.50 -11.37
N ASP A 49 18.20 -0.76 -10.24
CA ASP A 49 18.35 -2.08 -9.65
C ASP A 49 17.46 -2.15 -8.38
N ARG A 50 16.31 -2.83 -8.49
CA ARG A 50 15.32 -2.90 -7.42
C ARG A 50 15.83 -3.59 -6.16
N GLU A 51 16.65 -4.63 -6.31
CA GLU A 51 17.19 -5.37 -5.16
C GLU A 51 18.23 -4.52 -4.42
N LEU A 52 19.12 -3.87 -5.18
CA LEU A 52 20.13 -2.99 -4.61
C LEU A 52 19.47 -1.79 -3.92
N HIS A 53 18.52 -1.14 -4.59
CA HIS A 53 17.84 0.04 -4.04
C HIS A 53 16.94 -0.31 -2.84
N GLY A 54 16.35 -1.50 -2.84
CA GLY A 54 15.54 -1.98 -1.72
C GLY A 54 16.30 -2.05 -0.39
N LYS A 55 17.61 -2.31 -0.42
CA LYS A 55 18.48 -2.32 0.77
C LYS A 55 18.58 -0.95 1.45
N CYS A 56 18.14 0.12 0.81
CA CYS A 56 18.16 1.47 1.36
C CYS A 56 16.87 1.83 2.12
N MET A 57 15.86 0.95 2.15
CA MET A 57 14.57 1.24 2.79
C MET A 57 14.69 1.17 4.32
N ILE A 58 14.37 2.27 4.99
CA ILE A 58 14.32 2.42 6.44
C ILE A 58 15.68 2.06 7.08
N SER A 59 15.87 0.81 7.51
CA SER A 59 17.10 0.27 8.07
C SER A 59 17.17 -1.25 7.87
N GLU A 60 18.35 -1.83 8.06
CA GLU A 60 18.55 -3.28 7.99
C GLU A 60 17.74 -4.01 9.05
N ASP A 61 17.71 -3.48 10.28
CA ASP A 61 16.92 -4.06 11.38
C ASP A 61 15.42 -4.08 11.04
N ALA A 62 14.90 -3.00 10.49
CA ALA A 62 13.51 -2.92 10.04
C ALA A 62 13.19 -3.97 8.96
N GLN A 63 14.10 -4.14 8.01
CA GLN A 63 13.96 -5.14 6.93
C GLN A 63 13.94 -6.57 7.48
N LEU A 64 14.80 -6.87 8.45
CA LEU A 64 14.85 -8.18 9.12
C LEU A 64 13.57 -8.43 9.92
N GLU A 65 13.07 -7.43 10.63
CA GLU A 65 11.83 -7.54 11.41
C GLU A 65 10.61 -7.74 10.51
N ILE A 66 10.51 -7.03 9.39
CA ILE A 66 9.46 -7.25 8.38
C ILE A 66 9.50 -8.70 7.88
N ARG A 67 10.68 -9.24 7.58
CA ARG A 67 10.84 -10.63 7.15
C ARG A 67 10.45 -11.64 8.24
N LYS A 68 10.77 -11.33 9.50
CA LYS A 68 10.35 -12.13 10.64
C LYS A 68 8.83 -12.16 10.76
N LEU A 69 8.16 -11.00 10.70
CA LEU A 69 6.70 -10.90 10.72
C LEU A 69 6.05 -11.72 9.61
N GLN A 70 6.58 -11.66 8.39
CA GLN A 70 6.08 -12.48 7.27
C GLN A 70 6.20 -13.98 7.54
N LYS A 71 7.34 -14.41 8.11
CA LYS A 71 7.59 -15.82 8.42
C LYS A 71 6.66 -16.34 9.53
N GLU A 72 6.38 -15.50 10.52
CA GLU A 72 5.47 -15.80 11.64
C GLU A 72 3.99 -15.74 11.23
N ASN A 73 3.68 -15.00 10.15
CA ASN A 73 2.33 -14.79 9.65
C ASN A 73 2.24 -15.09 8.14
N PRO A 74 2.43 -16.35 7.72
CA PRO A 74 2.54 -16.69 6.29
C PRO A 74 1.24 -16.50 5.50
N ASP A 75 0.11 -16.42 6.18
CA ASP A 75 -1.23 -16.18 5.64
C ASP A 75 -1.64 -14.70 5.62
N LYS A 76 -0.77 -13.80 6.10
CA LYS A 76 -1.04 -12.36 6.21
C LYS A 76 -0.02 -11.56 5.42
N ARG A 77 -0.44 -10.36 4.98
CA ARG A 77 0.47 -9.39 4.38
C ARG A 77 1.00 -8.43 5.43
N VAL A 78 2.21 -7.94 5.26
CA VAL A 78 2.74 -6.90 6.13
C VAL A 78 2.28 -5.54 5.64
N MET A 79 1.71 -4.74 6.54
CA MET A 79 1.35 -3.36 6.34
C MET A 79 2.35 -2.46 7.06
N ILE A 80 3.04 -1.58 6.32
CA ILE A 80 3.97 -0.59 6.92
C ILE A 80 3.15 0.58 7.46
N VAL A 81 3.35 0.91 8.72
CA VAL A 81 2.58 1.95 9.44
C VAL A 81 3.48 3.08 9.92
N SER A 82 3.01 4.31 9.71
CA SER A 82 3.48 5.54 10.38
C SER A 82 2.60 5.79 11.59
N GLU A 83 3.12 5.58 12.80
CA GLU A 83 2.37 5.81 14.04
C GLU A 83 2.53 7.26 14.49
N LYS A 84 1.42 7.90 14.92
CA LYS A 84 1.35 9.33 15.27
C LYS A 84 1.78 10.30 14.16
N GLY A 85 1.92 9.83 12.93
CA GLY A 85 2.41 10.61 11.79
C GLY A 85 1.72 10.32 10.48
N THR A 86 2.13 11.08 9.47
CA THR A 86 1.66 10.98 8.09
C THR A 86 2.57 10.07 7.28
N MET A 87 1.99 9.11 6.57
CA MET A 87 2.72 8.25 5.65
C MET A 87 3.02 8.99 4.32
N GLY A 88 4.27 8.93 3.87
CA GLY A 88 4.68 9.37 2.54
C GLY A 88 4.83 10.88 2.39
N VAL A 89 5.29 11.56 3.43
CA VAL A 89 5.60 13.01 3.38
C VAL A 89 6.76 13.28 2.43
N GLY A 90 6.70 14.39 1.73
CA GLY A 90 7.72 14.85 0.79
C GLY A 90 7.36 14.60 -0.68
N SER A 91 8.33 14.21 -1.49
CA SER A 91 8.12 13.99 -2.93
C SER A 91 7.47 12.65 -3.23
N SER A 92 6.66 12.59 -4.29
CA SER A 92 6.10 11.32 -4.77
C SER A 92 7.20 10.47 -5.43
N ARG A 93 7.64 9.39 -4.76
CA ARG A 93 8.67 8.48 -5.28
C ARG A 93 8.09 7.07 -5.45
N MET A 94 7.90 6.67 -6.69
CA MET A 94 7.50 5.30 -7.02
C MET A 94 8.52 4.27 -6.49
N SER A 95 9.81 4.62 -6.47
CA SER A 95 10.87 3.77 -5.91
C SER A 95 10.64 3.45 -4.42
N GLY A 96 10.08 4.37 -3.63
CA GLY A 96 9.71 4.09 -2.25
C GLY A 96 8.61 3.03 -2.14
N VAL A 97 7.58 3.12 -2.97
CA VAL A 97 6.51 2.10 -3.03
C VAL A 97 7.07 0.75 -3.51
N ASN A 98 7.98 0.77 -4.49
CA ASN A 98 8.64 -0.45 -4.97
C ASN A 98 9.50 -1.11 -3.89
N ASN A 99 10.19 -0.32 -3.06
CA ASN A 99 10.97 -0.84 -1.94
C ASN A 99 10.06 -1.47 -0.88
N VAL A 100 8.93 -0.84 -0.55
CA VAL A 100 7.92 -1.45 0.32
C VAL A 100 7.45 -2.78 -0.28
N ALA A 101 7.10 -2.82 -1.56
CA ALA A 101 6.67 -4.06 -2.23
C ALA A 101 7.74 -5.16 -2.18
N LEU A 102 9.02 -4.80 -2.30
CA LEU A 102 10.14 -5.76 -2.21
C LEU A 102 10.20 -6.42 -0.84
N TRP A 103 10.03 -5.65 0.23
CA TRP A 103 10.20 -6.14 1.60
C TRP A 103 8.91 -6.73 2.19
N THR A 104 7.75 -6.19 1.86
CA THR A 104 6.45 -6.67 2.38
C THR A 104 5.79 -7.71 1.48
N GLY A 105 6.20 -7.80 0.22
CA GLY A 105 5.70 -8.78 -0.74
C GLY A 105 6.05 -10.21 -0.32
N ILE A 106 5.15 -11.13 -0.58
CA ILE A 106 5.44 -12.57 -0.46
C ILE A 106 6.55 -12.86 -1.47
N GLN A 107 7.70 -13.32 -0.98
CA GLN A 107 8.78 -13.81 -1.85
C GLN A 107 8.35 -15.14 -2.49
N ALA A 108 7.42 -15.05 -3.40
CA ALA A 108 6.97 -16.18 -4.17
C ALA A 108 7.54 -16.05 -5.59
N SER A 109 7.57 -17.15 -6.28
CA SER A 109 7.89 -17.31 -7.69
C SER A 109 7.59 -16.04 -8.50
N PRO A 110 8.39 -15.67 -9.51
CA PRO A 110 8.12 -14.56 -10.44
C PRO A 110 6.76 -14.64 -11.15
N TYR A 111 6.03 -15.72 -10.93
CA TYR A 111 4.68 -15.97 -11.45
C TYR A 111 3.55 -15.71 -10.46
N VAL A 112 3.84 -15.19 -9.25
CA VAL A 112 2.78 -14.80 -8.32
C VAL A 112 2.07 -13.56 -8.86
N PRO A 113 0.73 -13.58 -8.93
CA PRO A 113 -0.03 -12.40 -9.31
C PRO A 113 0.35 -11.18 -8.46
N PHE A 114 0.59 -10.05 -9.08
CA PHE A 114 1.03 -8.82 -8.38
C PHE A 114 0.08 -8.42 -7.25
N VAL A 115 -1.20 -8.71 -7.40
CA VAL A 115 -2.21 -8.44 -6.36
C VAL A 115 -1.84 -9.06 -5.00
N ASN A 116 -1.10 -10.19 -5.00
CA ASN A 116 -0.65 -10.86 -3.79
C ASN A 116 0.63 -10.28 -3.18
N ILE A 117 1.32 -9.41 -3.92
CA ILE A 117 2.54 -8.73 -3.49
C ILE A 117 2.38 -7.21 -3.45
N ALA A 118 1.18 -6.71 -3.70
CA ALA A 118 0.90 -5.28 -3.68
C ALA A 118 1.29 -4.66 -2.33
N PRO A 119 2.05 -3.56 -2.32
CA PRO A 119 2.44 -2.94 -1.06
C PRO A 119 1.22 -2.37 -0.34
N ILE A 120 1.18 -2.54 0.98
CA ILE A 120 0.17 -1.96 1.84
C ILE A 120 0.86 -1.01 2.82
N VAL A 121 0.45 0.25 2.80
CA VAL A 121 1.00 1.30 3.65
C VAL A 121 -0.10 2.06 4.37
N ALA A 122 0.16 2.49 5.58
CA ALA A 122 -0.82 3.20 6.39
C ALA A 122 -0.20 4.33 7.19
N GLY A 123 -1.01 5.36 7.46
CA GLY A 123 -0.66 6.43 8.39
C GLY A 123 -1.78 6.60 9.41
N THR A 124 -1.44 6.66 10.69
CA THR A 124 -2.44 6.87 11.76
C THR A 124 -2.94 8.30 11.80
N ASN A 125 -2.14 9.25 11.28
CA ASN A 125 -2.51 10.65 11.08
C ASN A 125 -2.62 11.02 9.58
N GLY A 126 -2.94 10.05 8.74
CA GLY A 126 -3.18 10.23 7.32
C GLY A 126 -2.07 9.74 6.40
N ILE A 127 -2.35 9.83 5.11
CA ILE A 127 -1.38 9.60 4.03
C ILE A 127 -1.29 10.85 3.18
N SER A 128 -0.06 11.26 2.82
CA SER A 128 0.14 12.36 1.88
C SER A 128 -0.62 12.09 0.58
N PRO A 129 -1.48 13.02 0.09
CA PRO A 129 -2.33 12.79 -1.09
C PRO A 129 -1.53 12.40 -2.34
N ILE A 130 -0.35 13.01 -2.53
CA ILE A 130 0.54 12.70 -3.66
C ILE A 130 1.09 11.27 -3.53
N PHE A 131 1.46 10.86 -2.32
CA PHE A 131 1.95 9.51 -2.08
C PHE A 131 0.84 8.46 -2.20
N LEU A 132 -0.36 8.75 -1.70
CA LEU A 132 -1.56 7.89 -1.87
C LEU A 132 -1.86 7.64 -3.36
N THR A 133 -1.72 8.69 -4.19
CA THR A 133 -1.85 8.55 -5.65
C THR A 133 -0.78 7.63 -6.20
N THR A 134 0.49 7.80 -5.77
CA THR A 134 1.61 6.95 -6.22
C THR A 134 1.40 5.49 -5.82
N VAL A 135 0.97 5.24 -4.58
CA VAL A 135 0.63 3.88 -4.12
C VAL A 135 -0.46 3.26 -5.01
N GLY A 136 -1.52 4.00 -5.30
CA GLY A 136 -2.62 3.52 -6.15
C GLY A 136 -2.18 3.21 -7.58
N VAL A 137 -1.40 4.09 -8.23
CA VAL A 137 -0.94 3.85 -9.62
C VAL A 137 0.08 2.73 -9.74
N THR A 138 0.75 2.36 -8.64
CA THR A 138 1.61 1.17 -8.58
C THR A 138 0.87 -0.12 -8.25
N GLY A 139 -0.45 -0.05 -8.02
CA GLY A 139 -1.28 -1.19 -7.66
C GLY A 139 -1.26 -1.52 -6.16
N GLY A 140 -0.72 -0.64 -5.32
CA GLY A 140 -0.70 -0.79 -3.87
C GLY A 140 -1.97 -0.29 -3.18
N ILE A 141 -2.05 -0.54 -1.88
CA ILE A 141 -3.15 -0.11 -1.01
C ILE A 141 -2.61 0.90 0.00
N GLY A 142 -3.16 2.11 -0.02
CA GLY A 142 -2.89 3.13 0.99
C GLY A 142 -4.06 3.22 1.98
N VAL A 143 -3.77 3.20 3.28
CA VAL A 143 -4.78 3.22 4.34
C VAL A 143 -4.60 4.46 5.21
N ASP A 144 -5.55 5.38 5.15
CA ASP A 144 -5.65 6.46 6.15
C ASP A 144 -6.39 5.89 7.36
N LEU A 145 -5.64 5.54 8.40
CA LEU A 145 -6.18 4.87 9.57
C LEU A 145 -7.10 5.77 10.42
N LYS A 146 -6.96 7.11 10.30
CA LYS A 146 -7.76 8.07 11.07
C LYS A 146 -7.85 7.72 12.56
N ASN A 147 -6.73 7.25 13.11
CA ASN A 147 -6.70 6.62 14.42
C ASN A 147 -6.78 7.63 15.56
N TRP A 148 -6.48 8.90 15.26
CA TRP A 148 -6.48 9.97 16.25
C TRP A 148 -7.71 10.84 16.11
N THR A 149 -8.45 11.06 17.20
CA THR A 149 -9.61 11.94 17.26
C THR A 149 -9.42 12.98 18.36
N LYS A 150 -10.16 14.08 18.24
CA LYS A 150 -10.21 15.07 19.33
C LYS A 150 -10.88 14.43 20.55
N LYS A 151 -10.22 14.48 21.70
CA LYS A 151 -10.83 14.11 22.96
C LYS A 151 -11.90 15.13 23.32
N LEU A 152 -13.11 14.64 23.63
CA LEU A 152 -14.26 15.49 23.95
C LEU A 152 -14.54 15.47 25.45
N ASP A 153 -15.04 16.59 25.98
CA ASP A 153 -15.57 16.68 27.32
C ASP A 153 -17.00 16.08 27.44
N SER A 154 -17.61 16.20 28.59
CA SER A 154 -18.97 15.72 28.85
C SER A 154 -20.05 16.43 28.03
N ASN A 155 -19.77 17.60 27.49
CA ASN A 155 -20.69 18.39 26.65
C ASN A 155 -20.50 18.14 25.18
N GLY A 156 -19.45 17.36 24.79
CA GLY A 156 -19.07 17.08 23.39
C GLY A 156 -18.13 18.12 22.78
N ASP A 157 -17.57 19.02 23.57
CA ASP A 157 -16.63 20.02 23.14
C ASP A 157 -15.17 19.48 23.19
N PRO A 158 -14.28 19.86 22.24
CA PRO A 158 -12.89 19.46 22.28
C PRO A 158 -12.15 19.95 23.52
N ILE A 159 -11.50 19.06 24.23
CA ILE A 159 -10.61 19.44 25.34
C ILE A 159 -9.34 20.03 24.75
N ILE A 160 -9.01 21.26 25.18
CA ILE A 160 -7.86 22.02 24.69
C ILE A 160 -6.72 21.97 25.72
N ASN A 161 -5.48 21.85 25.26
CA ASN A 161 -4.29 21.94 26.10
C ASN A 161 -3.87 23.40 26.37
N ASN A 162 -2.77 23.58 27.12
CA ASN A 162 -2.27 24.91 27.49
C ASN A 162 -1.80 25.75 26.28
N ASP A 163 -1.63 25.17 25.11
CA ASP A 163 -1.17 25.83 23.88
C ASP A 163 -2.33 26.05 22.88
N ASP A 164 -3.58 26.04 23.37
CA ASP A 164 -4.80 26.16 22.57
C ASP A 164 -4.99 25.07 21.49
N ASN A 165 -4.32 23.92 21.63
CA ASN A 165 -4.48 22.82 20.73
C ASN A 165 -5.43 21.73 21.29
N PRO A 166 -6.29 21.11 20.47
CA PRO A 166 -7.12 20.01 20.93
C PRO A 166 -6.27 18.81 21.36
N ILE A 167 -6.57 18.27 22.53
CA ILE A 167 -6.00 17.00 22.98
C ILE A 167 -6.54 15.90 22.06
N LEU A 168 -5.63 15.07 21.53
CA LEU A 168 -5.99 13.91 20.72
C LEU A 168 -6.03 12.66 21.59
N GLU A 169 -6.95 11.77 21.28
CA GLU A 169 -7.01 10.43 21.86
C GLU A 169 -6.98 9.39 20.76
N GLN A 170 -6.38 8.25 21.08
CA GLN A 170 -6.26 7.13 20.16
C GLN A 170 -7.54 6.28 20.19
N ARG A 171 -8.11 6.00 19.02
CA ARG A 171 -9.34 5.21 18.89
C ARG A 171 -9.11 3.71 19.09
N TYR A 172 -7.94 3.23 18.68
CA TYR A 172 -7.51 1.83 18.79
C TYR A 172 -5.98 1.73 18.70
N SER A 173 -5.40 0.70 19.32
CA SER A 173 -3.94 0.47 19.25
C SER A 173 -3.55 -0.06 17.88
N VAL A 174 -2.41 0.44 17.37
CA VAL A 174 -1.75 -0.07 16.15
C VAL A 174 -0.27 -0.20 16.47
N ASP A 175 0.07 -1.33 17.07
CA ASP A 175 1.44 -1.69 17.38
C ASP A 175 1.99 -2.68 16.31
N THR A 176 3.30 -2.86 16.28
CA THR A 176 3.88 -3.93 15.45
C THR A 176 3.30 -5.29 15.88
N GLY A 177 2.79 -6.04 14.92
CA GLY A 177 2.10 -7.31 15.16
C GLY A 177 0.59 -7.22 15.31
N THR A 178 -0.01 -6.03 15.30
CA THR A 178 -1.48 -5.89 15.27
C THR A 178 -2.05 -6.49 13.99
N ILE A 179 -3.08 -7.32 14.12
CA ILE A 179 -3.75 -7.95 12.97
C ILE A 179 -5.00 -7.15 12.63
N LEU A 180 -5.17 -6.86 11.35
CA LEU A 180 -6.34 -6.14 10.80
C LEU A 180 -6.85 -6.85 9.56
N THR A 181 -8.11 -6.62 9.19
CA THR A 181 -8.73 -7.21 8.00
C THR A 181 -9.22 -6.11 7.06
N ILE A 182 -8.69 -6.11 5.83
CA ILE A 182 -9.16 -5.23 4.75
C ILE A 182 -10.22 -6.01 3.96
N ASN A 183 -11.46 -5.52 3.94
CA ASN A 183 -12.47 -6.02 3.04
C ASN A 183 -12.52 -5.15 1.79
N THR A 184 -12.04 -5.67 0.68
CA THR A 184 -11.90 -4.95 -0.59
C THR A 184 -13.23 -4.67 -1.27
N LYS A 185 -14.23 -5.52 -1.05
CA LYS A 185 -15.57 -5.42 -1.63
C LYS A 185 -16.41 -4.39 -0.87
N LYS A 186 -16.37 -4.44 0.47
CA LYS A 186 -17.01 -3.44 1.32
C LYS A 186 -16.21 -2.13 1.37
N GLN A 187 -14.93 -2.15 0.93
CA GLN A 187 -14.00 -1.02 0.96
C GLN A 187 -13.77 -0.48 2.37
N LYS A 188 -13.56 -1.38 3.32
CA LYS A 188 -13.45 -1.07 4.75
C LYS A 188 -12.32 -1.83 5.41
N LEU A 189 -11.77 -1.22 6.47
CA LEU A 189 -10.84 -1.85 7.38
C LEU A 189 -11.57 -2.27 8.66
N TYR A 190 -11.29 -3.46 9.11
CA TYR A 190 -11.82 -4.05 10.33
C TYR A 190 -10.70 -4.44 11.29
N ASP A 191 -11.06 -4.68 12.54
CA ASP A 191 -10.19 -5.34 13.52
C ASP A 191 -9.86 -6.78 13.10
N GLU A 192 -9.12 -7.49 13.94
CA GLU A 192 -8.71 -8.88 13.71
C GLU A 192 -9.90 -9.82 13.51
N THR A 193 -10.99 -9.61 14.26
CA THR A 193 -12.18 -10.46 14.21
C THR A 193 -13.00 -10.26 12.93
N GLY A 194 -12.86 -9.09 12.30
CA GLY A 194 -13.68 -8.69 11.16
C GLY A 194 -15.05 -8.13 11.55
N ASP A 195 -15.32 -7.96 12.86
CA ASP A 195 -16.63 -7.53 13.36
C ASP A 195 -16.70 -6.00 13.51
N LYS A 196 -15.62 -5.39 14.01
CA LYS A 196 -15.56 -3.96 14.27
C LYS A 196 -14.99 -3.20 13.09
N GLU A 197 -15.81 -2.40 12.41
CA GLU A 197 -15.36 -1.45 11.41
C GLU A 197 -14.49 -0.36 12.05
N LEU A 198 -13.30 -0.15 11.51
CA LEU A 198 -12.35 0.85 11.95
C LEU A 198 -12.33 2.08 11.05
N VAL A 199 -12.25 1.85 9.72
CA VAL A 199 -12.03 2.91 8.71
C VAL A 199 -12.74 2.59 7.40
N ASP A 200 -13.33 3.62 6.78
CA ASP A 200 -13.76 3.62 5.39
C ASP A 200 -12.54 3.79 4.47
N MET A 201 -12.38 2.91 3.49
CA MET A 201 -11.28 2.86 2.55
C MET A 201 -11.70 3.15 1.10
N SER A 202 -12.89 3.69 0.86
CA SER A 202 -13.43 3.92 -0.49
C SER A 202 -12.50 4.72 -1.39
N SER A 203 -11.72 5.65 -0.82
CA SER A 203 -10.70 6.42 -1.55
C SER A 203 -9.55 5.56 -2.11
N SER A 204 -9.32 4.38 -1.55
CA SER A 204 -8.27 3.44 -1.96
C SER A 204 -8.73 2.41 -3.00
N PHE A 205 -10.03 2.27 -3.22
CA PHE A 205 -10.65 1.23 -4.04
C PHE A 205 -11.54 1.76 -5.19
N SER A 206 -11.17 2.90 -5.81
CA SER A 206 -11.87 3.33 -7.02
C SER A 206 -11.77 2.26 -8.12
N PRO A 207 -12.72 2.17 -9.08
CA PRO A 207 -12.68 1.18 -10.16
C PRO A 207 -11.34 1.15 -10.89
N GLN A 208 -10.77 2.32 -11.17
CA GLN A 208 -9.46 2.43 -11.82
C GLN A 208 -8.31 1.87 -10.96
N LYS A 209 -8.33 2.11 -9.64
CA LYS A 209 -7.32 1.57 -8.73
C LYS A 209 -7.41 0.05 -8.62
N LEU A 210 -8.62 -0.50 -8.64
CA LEU A 210 -8.84 -1.95 -8.67
C LEU A 210 -8.25 -2.58 -9.94
N GLU A 211 -8.40 -1.93 -11.11
CA GLU A 211 -7.73 -2.38 -12.33
C GLU A 211 -6.20 -2.33 -12.21
N PHE A 212 -5.65 -1.27 -11.62
CA PHE A 212 -4.22 -1.17 -11.37
C PHE A 212 -3.73 -2.27 -10.43
N MET A 213 -4.47 -2.58 -9.37
CA MET A 213 -4.14 -3.67 -8.44
C MET A 213 -4.09 -5.02 -9.16
N LYS A 214 -5.09 -5.34 -9.99
CA LYS A 214 -5.14 -6.59 -10.77
C LYS A 214 -3.97 -6.69 -11.76
N ALA A 215 -3.63 -5.60 -12.42
CA ALA A 215 -2.62 -5.58 -13.48
C ALA A 215 -1.17 -5.44 -12.96
N GLY A 216 -0.98 -5.10 -11.68
CA GLY A 216 0.35 -4.78 -11.15
C GLY A 216 0.80 -3.35 -11.43
N GLY A 217 -0.15 -2.43 -11.51
CA GLY A 217 0.05 -1.01 -11.71
C GLY A 217 -0.36 -0.49 -13.08
N SER A 218 -0.43 0.82 -13.18
CA SER A 218 -0.86 1.53 -14.40
C SER A 218 0.06 1.27 -15.60
N TYR A 219 1.36 1.11 -15.36
CA TYR A 219 2.31 0.82 -16.46
C TYR A 219 2.03 -0.51 -17.14
N ALA A 220 1.67 -1.55 -16.41
CA ALA A 220 1.30 -2.85 -16.98
C ALA A 220 0.12 -2.70 -17.96
N ILE A 221 -0.89 -1.89 -17.60
CA ILE A 221 -2.04 -1.60 -18.47
C ILE A 221 -1.60 -0.85 -19.74
N VAL A 222 -0.77 0.19 -19.60
CA VAL A 222 -0.28 0.97 -20.74
C VAL A 222 0.53 0.10 -21.70
N PHE A 223 1.44 -0.73 -21.17
CA PHE A 223 2.21 -1.67 -21.98
C PHE A 223 1.33 -2.69 -22.68
N GLY A 224 0.37 -3.28 -21.94
CA GLY A 224 -0.57 -4.25 -22.49
C GLY A 224 -1.40 -3.66 -23.65
N LYS A 225 -1.95 -2.46 -23.49
CA LYS A 225 -2.67 -1.76 -24.56
C LYS A 225 -1.80 -1.47 -25.78
N LYS A 226 -0.54 -1.07 -25.58
CA LYS A 226 0.41 -0.90 -26.69
C LYS A 226 0.72 -2.22 -27.41
N LEU A 227 0.97 -3.30 -26.68
CA LEU A 227 1.19 -4.63 -27.26
C LEU A 227 -0.01 -5.08 -28.08
N GLN A 228 -1.21 -4.87 -27.58
CA GLN A 228 -2.44 -5.14 -28.31
C GLN A 228 -2.51 -4.35 -29.60
N SER A 229 -2.29 -3.03 -29.55
CA SER A 229 -2.31 -2.16 -30.72
C SER A 229 -1.30 -2.60 -31.79
N PHE A 230 -0.07 -2.95 -31.38
CA PHE A 230 0.93 -3.45 -32.33
C PHE A 230 0.54 -4.81 -32.93
N ALA A 231 -0.01 -5.71 -32.12
CA ALA A 231 -0.47 -7.01 -32.62
C ALA A 231 -1.63 -6.88 -33.60
N CYS A 232 -2.62 -6.00 -33.33
CA CYS A 232 -3.70 -5.71 -34.25
C CYS A 232 -3.19 -5.17 -35.59
N LYS A 233 -2.27 -4.21 -35.55
CA LYS A 233 -1.63 -3.68 -36.77
C LYS A 233 -0.89 -4.77 -37.56
N ALA A 234 -0.13 -5.63 -36.88
CA ALA A 234 0.62 -6.72 -37.53
C ALA A 234 -0.29 -7.79 -38.17
N LEU A 235 -1.52 -7.92 -37.69
CA LEU A 235 -2.51 -8.86 -38.23
C LEU A 235 -3.55 -8.18 -39.16
N ASN A 236 -3.40 -6.87 -39.45
CA ASN A 236 -4.38 -6.05 -40.20
C ASN A 236 -5.81 -6.15 -39.61
N ILE A 237 -5.93 -6.14 -38.28
CA ILE A 237 -7.19 -6.12 -37.54
C ILE A 237 -7.41 -4.67 -37.07
N GLU A 238 -8.55 -4.07 -37.41
CA GLU A 238 -8.97 -2.74 -36.92
C GLU A 238 -9.45 -2.78 -35.45
#